data_a190b044250863b970e0e6af1c446353
#
_entry.id   a190b044250863b970e0e6af1c446353
#
_cell.length_a   1.000
_cell.length_b   1.000
_cell.length_c   1.000
_cell.angle_alpha   90.00
_cell.angle_beta   90.00
_cell.angle_gamma   90.00
#
_symmetry.space_group_name_H-M   'P 1'
#
loop_
_entity.id
_entity.type
_entity.pdbx_description
1 polymer ?
#
loop_
_entity_poly.entity_id
_entity_poly.type
_entity_poly.pdbx_seq_one_letter_code
_entity_poly.pdbx_strand_id
1 'polypeptide(L)'
;QEILINGGMLVVTVAIISVVLIHARYVLTKKEIIARLALAEINKELEIKNDIIEEKNKDITASINYAKRIQEAMLPEKELKHRLFPNSFIYYQPRDIVSGDFYWFAEKGNKKIIAAVDCTGHGVPGAFMSMIGNAMLNEIVLEKGIIRASDILNHLREDIIKSLKQTGAQGEQKDGMDISLCVFDKNDSKLEFSGANNPLWIVAHENPSTLKEIKGDKQPIGIYTGNPT
;
A
#
# COMPACT_ATOMS: atom_id res chain seq x y z
N GLN A 1 62.77 -16.70 -67.24
CA GLN A 1 62.78 -15.53 -66.36
C GLN A 1 61.34 -15.18 -65.84
N GLU A 2 60.31 -15.19 -66.66
CA GLU A 2 58.92 -14.90 -66.26
C GLU A 2 58.36 -15.87 -65.19
N ILE A 3 58.66 -17.18 -65.26
CA ILE A 3 58.19 -18.17 -64.27
C ILE A 3 58.83 -17.93 -62.90
N LEU A 4 60.05 -17.47 -62.81
CA LEU A 4 60.71 -17.16 -61.53
C LEU A 4 60.18 -15.86 -60.88
N ILE A 5 59.84 -14.88 -61.70
CA ILE A 5 59.29 -13.60 -61.25
C ILE A 5 57.89 -13.80 -60.77
N ASN A 6 57.06 -14.56 -61.50
CA ASN A 6 55.66 -14.85 -61.09
C ASN A 6 55.57 -15.73 -59.82
N GLY A 7 56.46 -16.72 -59.68
CA GLY A 7 56.56 -17.56 -58.50
C GLY A 7 57.00 -16.77 -57.26
N GLY A 8 57.99 -15.87 -57.41
CA GLY A 8 58.46 -14.99 -56.35
C GLY A 8 57.38 -14.01 -55.85
N MET A 9 56.61 -13.44 -56.78
CA MET A 9 55.50 -12.52 -56.47
C MET A 9 54.36 -13.21 -55.72
N LEU A 10 54.04 -14.46 -56.07
CA LEU A 10 53.06 -15.28 -55.40
C LEU A 10 53.44 -15.55 -53.92
N VAL A 11 54.71 -15.90 -53.70
CA VAL A 11 55.24 -16.19 -52.35
C VAL A 11 55.13 -14.92 -51.43
N VAL A 12 55.52 -13.77 -51.98
CA VAL A 12 55.48 -12.50 -51.26
C VAL A 12 53.99 -12.10 -50.90
N THR A 13 53.07 -12.26 -51.85
CA THR A 13 51.65 -11.95 -51.58
C THR A 13 51.06 -12.88 -50.55
N VAL A 14 51.32 -14.17 -50.56
CA VAL A 14 50.92 -15.15 -49.59
C VAL A 14 51.51 -14.81 -48.21
N ALA A 15 52.73 -14.42 -48.10
CA ALA A 15 53.41 -14.02 -46.90
C ALA A 15 52.75 -12.75 -46.29
N ILE A 16 52.45 -11.74 -47.09
CA ILE A 16 51.79 -10.51 -46.66
C ILE A 16 50.39 -10.84 -46.15
N ILE A 17 49.58 -11.61 -46.85
CA ILE A 17 48.23 -12.04 -46.45
C ILE A 17 48.29 -12.81 -45.13
N SER A 18 49.23 -13.71 -44.97
CA SER A 18 49.39 -14.48 -43.72
C SER A 18 49.72 -13.59 -42.53
N VAL A 19 50.62 -12.61 -42.70
CA VAL A 19 50.94 -11.63 -41.62
C VAL A 19 49.72 -10.80 -41.25
N VAL A 20 48.92 -10.31 -42.21
CA VAL A 20 47.71 -9.55 -41.98
C VAL A 20 46.67 -10.40 -41.24
N LEU A 21 46.49 -11.65 -41.67
CA LEU A 21 45.53 -12.57 -40.99
C LEU A 21 45.95 -12.90 -39.54
N ILE A 22 47.24 -13.15 -39.32
CA ILE A 22 47.77 -13.41 -37.97
C ILE A 22 47.59 -12.17 -37.09
N HIS A 23 47.88 -10.98 -37.60
CA HIS A 23 47.68 -9.73 -36.87
C HIS A 23 46.21 -9.48 -36.55
N ALA A 24 45.31 -9.64 -37.51
CA ALA A 24 43.87 -9.49 -37.32
C ALA A 24 43.35 -10.47 -36.25
N ARG A 25 43.77 -11.73 -36.35
CA ARG A 25 43.40 -12.75 -35.34
C ARG A 25 43.92 -12.40 -33.95
N TYR A 26 45.15 -11.94 -33.83
CA TYR A 26 45.73 -11.48 -32.57
C TYR A 26 44.90 -10.33 -31.93
N VAL A 27 44.56 -9.30 -32.73
CA VAL A 27 43.77 -8.16 -32.26
C VAL A 27 42.36 -8.59 -31.79
N LEU A 28 41.70 -9.48 -32.54
CA LEU A 28 40.41 -10.02 -32.21
C LEU A 28 40.45 -10.84 -30.90
N THR A 29 41.39 -11.76 -30.78
CA THR A 29 41.57 -12.59 -29.59
C THR A 29 41.86 -11.73 -28.35
N LYS A 30 42.74 -10.71 -28.50
CA LYS A 30 43.02 -9.77 -27.42
C LYS A 30 41.75 -9.02 -26.94
N LYS A 31 40.92 -8.51 -27.87
CA LYS A 31 39.67 -7.87 -27.58
C LYS A 31 38.69 -8.83 -26.87
N GLU A 32 38.58 -10.06 -27.33
CA GLU A 32 37.74 -11.09 -26.74
C GLU A 32 38.16 -11.39 -25.30
N ILE A 33 39.46 -11.57 -25.04
CA ILE A 33 39.96 -11.83 -23.68
C ILE A 33 39.63 -10.66 -22.74
N ILE A 34 39.88 -9.41 -23.18
CA ILE A 34 39.57 -8.22 -22.38
C ILE A 34 38.07 -8.15 -22.09
N ALA A 35 37.22 -8.38 -23.09
CA ALA A 35 35.78 -8.38 -22.91
C ALA A 35 35.28 -9.48 -21.94
N ARG A 36 35.88 -10.68 -22.02
CA ARG A 36 35.54 -11.78 -21.07
C ARG A 36 35.98 -11.47 -19.66
N LEU A 37 37.14 -10.85 -19.47
CA LEU A 37 37.57 -10.45 -18.12
C LEU A 37 36.69 -9.35 -17.54
N ALA A 38 36.35 -8.33 -18.32
CA ALA A 38 35.42 -7.27 -17.90
C ALA A 38 34.03 -7.83 -17.56
N LEU A 39 33.53 -8.77 -18.38
CA LEU A 39 32.26 -9.43 -18.12
C LEU A 39 32.29 -10.26 -16.82
N ALA A 40 33.38 -10.98 -16.58
CA ALA A 40 33.54 -11.76 -15.34
C ALA A 40 33.57 -10.86 -14.10
N GLU A 41 34.19 -9.70 -14.17
CA GLU A 41 34.23 -8.72 -13.09
C GLU A 41 32.85 -8.11 -12.83
N ILE A 42 32.11 -7.71 -13.88
CA ILE A 42 30.74 -7.19 -13.78
C ILE A 42 29.81 -8.24 -13.18
N ASN A 43 29.90 -9.49 -13.62
CA ASN A 43 29.05 -10.57 -13.07
C ASN A 43 29.33 -10.79 -11.58
N LYS A 44 30.57 -10.74 -11.15
CA LYS A 44 30.92 -10.85 -9.72
C LYS A 44 30.37 -9.69 -8.90
N GLU A 45 30.45 -8.46 -9.42
CA GLU A 45 29.87 -7.28 -8.76
C GLU A 45 28.34 -7.38 -8.68
N LEU A 46 27.70 -7.86 -9.75
CA LEU A 46 26.26 -8.07 -9.81
C LEU A 46 25.79 -9.12 -8.76
N GLU A 47 26.51 -10.22 -8.63
CA GLU A 47 26.24 -11.26 -7.62
C GLU A 47 26.28 -10.68 -6.22
N ILE A 48 27.34 -9.94 -5.86
CA ILE A 48 27.46 -9.28 -4.55
C ILE A 48 26.30 -8.30 -4.32
N LYS A 49 25.92 -7.50 -5.32
CA LYS A 49 24.81 -6.57 -5.20
C LYS A 49 23.47 -7.29 -5.01
N ASN A 50 23.25 -8.40 -5.71
CA ASN A 50 22.05 -9.21 -5.56
C ASN A 50 21.94 -9.79 -4.14
N ASP A 51 23.03 -10.32 -3.60
CA ASP A 51 23.05 -10.85 -2.22
C ASP A 51 22.69 -9.76 -1.20
N ILE A 52 23.27 -8.57 -1.35
CA ILE A 52 22.96 -7.42 -0.48
C ILE A 52 21.49 -7.02 -0.61
N ILE A 53 20.94 -6.98 -1.82
CA ILE A 53 19.54 -6.64 -2.06
C ILE A 53 18.61 -7.69 -1.42
N GLU A 54 18.94 -8.97 -1.56
CA GLU A 54 18.17 -10.07 -0.97
C GLU A 54 18.15 -9.98 0.57
N GLU A 55 19.30 -9.74 1.20
CA GLU A 55 19.40 -9.54 2.65
C GLU A 55 18.55 -8.35 3.10
N LYS A 56 18.70 -7.19 2.43
CA LYS A 56 17.91 -5.99 2.74
C LYS A 56 16.40 -6.19 2.57
N ASN A 57 15.99 -6.88 1.52
CA ASN A 57 14.57 -7.19 1.30
C ASN A 57 14.01 -8.10 2.40
N LYS A 58 14.80 -9.07 2.87
CA LYS A 58 14.43 -9.94 3.99
C LYS A 58 14.22 -9.15 5.27
N ASP A 59 15.15 -8.24 5.59
CA ASP A 59 15.06 -7.38 6.78
C ASP A 59 13.84 -6.45 6.74
N ILE A 60 13.61 -5.79 5.60
CA ILE A 60 12.45 -4.93 5.39
C ILE A 60 11.15 -5.72 5.53
N THR A 61 11.07 -6.88 4.90
CA THR A 61 9.89 -7.74 4.96
C THR A 61 9.61 -8.23 6.38
N ALA A 62 10.66 -8.59 7.14
CA ALA A 62 10.54 -8.97 8.54
C ALA A 62 9.99 -7.82 9.40
N SER A 63 10.48 -6.60 9.17
CA SER A 63 10.01 -5.38 9.86
C SER A 63 8.54 -5.08 9.55
N ILE A 64 8.13 -5.19 8.28
CA ILE A 64 6.73 -4.97 7.89
C ILE A 64 5.81 -6.06 8.46
N ASN A 65 6.27 -7.32 8.52
CA ASN A 65 5.52 -8.40 9.16
C ASN A 65 5.35 -8.19 10.67
N TYR A 66 6.32 -7.54 11.30
CA TYR A 66 6.18 -7.12 12.70
C TYR A 66 5.13 -6.02 12.85
N ALA A 67 5.14 -5.00 11.99
CA ALA A 67 4.12 -3.96 11.95
C ALA A 67 2.71 -4.54 11.72
N LYS A 68 2.57 -5.55 10.84
CA LYS A 68 1.32 -6.28 10.63
C LYS A 68 0.76 -6.86 11.92
N ARG A 69 1.61 -7.51 12.72
CA ARG A 69 1.16 -8.10 14.02
C ARG A 69 0.65 -7.03 14.98
N ILE A 70 1.28 -5.85 15.01
CA ILE A 70 0.80 -4.73 15.82
C ILE A 70 -0.56 -4.25 15.30
N GLN A 71 -0.71 -4.06 13.98
CA GLN A 71 -1.96 -3.63 13.37
C GLN A 71 -3.09 -4.64 13.64
N GLU A 72 -2.84 -5.94 13.47
CA GLU A 72 -3.82 -6.99 13.74
C GLU A 72 -4.26 -7.03 15.21
N ALA A 73 -3.35 -6.72 16.13
CA ALA A 73 -3.68 -6.64 17.57
C ALA A 73 -4.56 -5.42 17.92
N MET A 74 -4.62 -4.39 17.06
CA MET A 74 -5.48 -3.23 17.23
C MET A 74 -6.88 -3.43 16.63
N LEU A 75 -7.05 -4.42 15.74
CA LEU A 75 -8.37 -4.73 15.20
C LEU A 75 -9.25 -5.37 16.27
N PRO A 76 -10.57 -5.14 16.22
CA PRO A 76 -11.50 -5.74 17.17
C PRO A 76 -11.42 -7.27 17.16
N GLU A 77 -11.46 -7.85 18.36
CA GLU A 77 -11.47 -9.30 18.54
C GLU A 77 -12.71 -9.94 17.88
N LYS A 78 -12.55 -11.15 17.37
CA LYS A 78 -13.64 -11.91 16.73
C LYS A 78 -14.81 -12.16 17.68
N GLU A 79 -14.51 -12.35 18.96
CA GLU A 79 -15.47 -12.55 20.04
C GLU A 79 -16.36 -11.33 20.24
N LEU A 80 -15.79 -10.12 20.20
CA LEU A 80 -16.53 -8.86 20.27
C LEU A 80 -17.50 -8.73 19.08
N LYS A 81 -17.01 -9.00 17.86
CA LYS A 81 -17.85 -9.00 16.64
C LYS A 81 -19.01 -9.99 16.77
N HIS A 82 -18.73 -11.21 17.22
CA HIS A 82 -19.75 -12.26 17.36
C HIS A 82 -20.82 -11.87 18.39
N ARG A 83 -20.41 -11.25 19.49
CA ARG A 83 -21.32 -10.75 20.54
C ARG A 83 -22.16 -9.58 20.08
N LEU A 84 -21.58 -8.62 19.36
CA LEU A 84 -22.30 -7.41 18.94
C LEU A 84 -23.15 -7.63 17.69
N PHE A 85 -22.60 -8.33 16.71
CA PHE A 85 -23.17 -8.53 15.38
C PHE A 85 -23.07 -9.99 14.94
N PRO A 86 -23.82 -10.94 15.56
CA PRO A 86 -23.68 -12.38 15.29
C PRO A 86 -23.97 -12.74 13.83
N ASN A 87 -24.94 -12.06 13.21
CA ASN A 87 -25.38 -12.31 11.84
C ASN A 87 -24.66 -11.39 10.83
N SER A 88 -23.36 -11.19 11.00
CA SER A 88 -22.55 -10.36 10.10
C SER A 88 -21.32 -11.09 9.62
N PHE A 89 -20.78 -10.65 8.51
CA PHE A 89 -19.46 -11.05 8.04
C PHE A 89 -18.62 -9.81 7.75
N ILE A 90 -17.30 -9.99 7.76
CA ILE A 90 -16.33 -8.97 7.35
C ILE A 90 -15.59 -9.52 6.16
N TYR A 91 -15.60 -8.78 5.05
CA TYR A 91 -14.69 -9.03 3.94
C TYR A 91 -13.52 -8.03 4.08
N TYR A 92 -12.35 -8.57 4.39
CA TYR A 92 -11.15 -7.78 4.62
C TYR A 92 -9.96 -8.43 3.92
N GLN A 93 -9.47 -7.77 2.88
CA GLN A 93 -8.39 -8.26 2.06
C GLN A 93 -7.38 -7.14 1.80
N PRO A 94 -6.36 -7.01 2.63
CA PRO A 94 -5.29 -6.03 2.42
C PRO A 94 -4.61 -6.21 1.06
N ARG A 95 -4.27 -5.11 0.42
CA ARG A 95 -3.48 -5.10 -0.82
C ARG A 95 -2.03 -5.51 -0.59
N ASP A 96 -1.44 -5.03 0.50
CA ASP A 96 -0.05 -5.23 0.88
C ASP A 96 0.03 -6.08 2.17
N ILE A 97 1.21 -6.22 2.75
CA ILE A 97 1.41 -6.93 4.02
C ILE A 97 0.63 -6.29 5.16
N VAL A 98 0.53 -4.95 5.15
CA VAL A 98 -0.26 -4.13 6.08
C VAL A 98 -1.31 -3.34 5.31
N SER A 99 -2.36 -2.86 5.96
CA SER A 99 -3.51 -2.22 5.32
C SER A 99 -3.72 -0.77 5.74
N GLY A 100 -4.16 0.07 4.79
CA GLY A 100 -4.78 1.35 5.09
C GLY A 100 -6.21 1.18 5.60
N ASP A 101 -6.93 0.21 5.07
CA ASP A 101 -8.31 -0.05 5.48
C ASP A 101 -8.35 -0.73 6.83
N PHE A 102 -9.42 -0.49 7.57
CA PHE A 102 -9.73 -1.22 8.80
C PHE A 102 -11.23 -1.22 9.09
N TYR A 103 -11.65 -2.12 9.96
CA TYR A 103 -12.98 -2.16 10.54
C TYR A 103 -12.89 -1.94 12.05
N TRP A 104 -13.95 -1.36 12.62
CA TRP A 104 -13.98 -1.03 14.02
C TRP A 104 -15.35 -1.30 14.62
N PHE A 105 -15.37 -1.80 15.87
CA PHE A 105 -16.58 -2.10 16.62
C PHE A 105 -16.47 -1.58 18.04
N ALA A 106 -17.56 -1.05 18.57
CA ALA A 106 -17.67 -0.69 19.98
C ALA A 106 -19.07 -0.90 20.53
N GLU A 107 -19.12 -1.02 21.83
CA GLU A 107 -20.35 -0.97 22.61
C GLU A 107 -20.19 0.08 23.70
N LYS A 108 -21.11 1.03 23.77
CA LYS A 108 -21.15 2.05 24.81
C LYS A 108 -22.59 2.26 25.29
N GLY A 109 -22.88 1.87 26.53
CA GLY A 109 -24.22 1.88 27.03
C GLY A 109 -25.18 0.97 26.25
N ASN A 110 -26.26 1.54 25.72
CA ASN A 110 -27.21 0.84 24.85
C ASN A 110 -26.90 0.91 23.38
N LYS A 111 -25.75 1.50 22.96
CA LYS A 111 -25.39 1.66 21.58
C LYS A 111 -24.35 0.60 21.15
N LYS A 112 -24.57 0.00 19.99
CA LYS A 112 -23.59 -0.79 19.24
C LYS A 112 -23.14 0.03 18.05
N ILE A 113 -21.84 0.18 17.88
CA ILE A 113 -21.25 1.05 16.86
C ILE A 113 -20.35 0.21 15.98
N ILE A 114 -20.43 0.44 14.67
CA ILE A 114 -19.60 -0.21 13.67
C ILE A 114 -19.11 0.83 12.67
N ALA A 115 -17.86 0.71 12.28
CA ALA A 115 -17.27 1.50 11.20
C ALA A 115 -16.50 0.62 10.22
N ALA A 116 -16.58 0.99 8.93
CA ALA A 116 -15.70 0.54 7.87
C ALA A 116 -14.95 1.76 7.35
N VAL A 117 -13.64 1.68 7.32
CA VAL A 117 -12.75 2.82 7.08
C VAL A 117 -11.73 2.48 6.01
N ASP A 118 -11.57 3.38 5.06
CA ASP A 118 -10.57 3.36 3.99
C ASP A 118 -9.65 4.57 4.17
N CYS A 119 -8.40 4.33 4.53
CA CYS A 119 -7.42 5.40 4.77
C CYS A 119 -6.64 5.75 3.51
N THR A 120 -6.24 7.02 3.40
CA THR A 120 -5.35 7.48 2.34
C THR A 120 -4.04 6.69 2.33
N GLY A 121 -3.68 6.18 1.15
CA GLY A 121 -2.45 5.46 0.94
C GLY A 121 -2.54 3.97 1.26
N HIS A 122 -1.50 3.24 0.89
CA HIS A 122 -1.39 1.79 1.10
C HIS A 122 -0.02 1.43 1.68
N GLY A 123 0.17 0.16 2.05
CA GLY A 123 1.40 -0.27 2.72
C GLY A 123 1.62 0.43 4.05
N VAL A 124 2.87 0.75 4.37
CA VAL A 124 3.25 1.30 5.68
C VAL A 124 2.59 2.65 6.01
N PRO A 125 2.53 3.63 5.09
CA PRO A 125 1.84 4.90 5.38
C PRO A 125 0.35 4.71 5.69
N GLY A 126 -0.36 3.91 4.90
CA GLY A 126 -1.77 3.59 5.16
C GLY A 126 -1.97 2.88 6.50
N ALA A 127 -1.05 1.98 6.87
CA ALA A 127 -1.11 1.29 8.15
C ALA A 127 -0.97 2.26 9.34
N PHE A 128 -0.13 3.29 9.25
CA PHE A 128 -0.07 4.33 10.28
C PHE A 128 -1.39 5.09 10.39
N MET A 129 -2.00 5.44 9.26
CA MET A 129 -3.29 6.13 9.25
C MET A 129 -4.39 5.27 9.88
N SER A 130 -4.44 3.97 9.57
CA SER A 130 -5.42 3.05 10.17
C SER A 130 -5.25 2.91 11.69
N MET A 131 -4.01 2.86 12.18
CA MET A 131 -3.71 2.80 13.61
C MET A 131 -4.13 4.08 14.33
N ILE A 132 -3.85 5.25 13.74
CA ILE A 132 -4.26 6.56 14.27
C ILE A 132 -5.80 6.64 14.32
N GLY A 133 -6.49 6.30 13.23
CA GLY A 133 -7.94 6.32 13.15
C GLY A 133 -8.60 5.39 14.17
N ASN A 134 -8.06 4.18 14.34
CA ASN A 134 -8.54 3.23 15.34
C ASN A 134 -8.38 3.77 16.76
N ALA A 135 -7.21 4.31 17.11
CA ALA A 135 -6.95 4.88 18.43
C ALA A 135 -7.88 6.06 18.73
N MET A 136 -8.09 6.95 17.76
CA MET A 136 -8.98 8.10 17.91
C MET A 136 -10.44 7.69 18.05
N LEU A 137 -10.92 6.68 17.30
CA LEU A 137 -12.28 6.15 17.49
C LEU A 137 -12.47 5.57 18.89
N ASN A 138 -11.47 4.86 19.42
CA ASN A 138 -11.50 4.37 20.79
C ASN A 138 -11.59 5.53 21.80
N GLU A 139 -10.75 6.56 21.67
CA GLU A 139 -10.77 7.73 22.54
C GLU A 139 -12.12 8.45 22.48
N ILE A 140 -12.62 8.74 21.27
CA ILE A 140 -13.88 9.48 21.09
C ILE A 140 -15.08 8.73 21.68
N VAL A 141 -15.18 7.44 21.39
CA VAL A 141 -16.36 6.67 21.76
C VAL A 141 -16.23 6.08 23.16
N LEU A 142 -15.12 5.40 23.45
CA LEU A 142 -15.00 4.65 24.71
C LEU A 142 -14.58 5.55 25.87
N GLU A 143 -13.71 6.53 25.66
CA GLU A 143 -13.24 7.40 26.72
C GLU A 143 -14.12 8.65 26.88
N LYS A 144 -14.26 9.46 25.80
CA LYS A 144 -15.07 10.69 25.80
C LYS A 144 -16.58 10.42 25.84
N GLY A 145 -17.03 9.20 25.48
CA GLY A 145 -18.46 8.80 25.51
C GLY A 145 -19.32 9.45 24.43
N ILE A 146 -18.73 9.89 23.33
CA ILE A 146 -19.44 10.47 22.18
C ILE A 146 -20.04 9.31 21.39
N ILE A 147 -21.36 9.25 21.26
CA ILE A 147 -22.09 8.10 20.71
C ILE A 147 -23.05 8.43 19.57
N ARG A 148 -23.18 9.70 19.19
CA ARG A 148 -23.98 10.09 18.02
C ARG A 148 -23.11 10.00 16.76
N ALA A 149 -23.63 9.36 15.72
CA ALA A 149 -22.83 9.07 14.50
C ALA A 149 -22.16 10.31 13.90
N SER A 150 -22.89 11.41 13.73
CA SER A 150 -22.33 12.65 13.18
C SER A 150 -21.27 13.29 14.08
N ASP A 151 -21.48 13.24 15.39
CA ASP A 151 -20.56 13.87 16.35
C ASP A 151 -19.24 13.08 16.42
N ILE A 152 -19.30 11.74 16.32
CA ILE A 152 -18.11 10.89 16.23
C ILE A 152 -17.26 11.30 15.03
N LEU A 153 -17.86 11.45 13.83
CA LEU A 153 -17.11 11.81 12.63
C LEU A 153 -16.57 13.24 12.67
N ASN A 154 -17.31 14.19 13.25
CA ASN A 154 -16.85 15.56 13.43
C ASN A 154 -15.60 15.62 14.33
N HIS A 155 -15.64 14.97 15.49
CA HIS A 155 -14.48 14.90 16.41
C HIS A 155 -13.31 14.16 15.75
N LEU A 156 -13.57 13.05 15.08
CA LEU A 156 -12.52 12.30 14.38
C LEU A 156 -11.82 13.18 13.34
N ARG A 157 -12.58 13.98 12.59
CA ARG A 157 -12.03 14.91 11.61
C ARG A 157 -11.17 16.00 12.26
N GLU A 158 -11.66 16.63 13.32
CA GLU A 158 -10.92 17.65 14.06
C GLU A 158 -9.62 17.09 14.63
N ASP A 159 -9.68 15.90 15.24
CA ASP A 159 -8.54 15.25 15.84
C ASP A 159 -7.49 14.83 14.79
N ILE A 160 -7.91 14.32 13.61
CA ILE A 160 -7.01 14.00 12.48
C ILE A 160 -6.31 15.25 11.97
N ILE A 161 -7.06 16.32 11.65
CA ILE A 161 -6.51 17.59 11.17
C ILE A 161 -5.47 18.13 12.15
N LYS A 162 -5.79 18.12 13.43
CA LYS A 162 -4.91 18.64 14.49
C LYS A 162 -3.65 17.77 14.66
N SER A 163 -3.80 16.45 14.68
CA SER A 163 -2.67 15.53 14.90
C SER A 163 -1.70 15.51 13.74
N LEU A 164 -2.20 15.62 12.52
CA LEU A 164 -1.39 15.70 11.30
C LEU A 164 -0.95 17.13 10.97
N LYS A 165 -1.37 18.11 11.81
CA LYS A 165 -1.07 19.55 11.63
C LYS A 165 -1.44 20.07 10.24
N GLN A 166 -2.54 19.57 9.70
CA GLN A 166 -2.98 19.93 8.35
C GLN A 166 -3.46 21.39 8.31
N THR A 167 -2.95 22.16 7.35
CA THR A 167 -3.28 23.58 7.18
C THR A 167 -4.09 23.84 5.91
N GLY A 168 -4.12 22.89 4.99
CA GLY A 168 -4.72 23.04 3.67
C GLY A 168 -3.87 23.86 2.70
N ALA A 169 -2.59 24.08 3.01
CA ALA A 169 -1.67 24.79 2.14
C ALA A 169 -1.44 24.04 0.82
N GLN A 170 -1.11 24.81 -0.23
CA GLN A 170 -0.85 24.23 -1.55
C GLN A 170 0.39 23.33 -1.51
N GLY A 171 0.23 22.07 -1.95
CA GLY A 171 1.31 21.07 -1.95
C GLY A 171 1.42 20.25 -0.66
N GLU A 172 0.58 20.50 0.36
CA GLU A 172 0.48 19.69 1.55
C GLU A 172 -0.17 18.34 1.25
N GLN A 173 0.32 17.25 1.85
CA GLN A 173 -0.34 15.97 1.80
C GLN A 173 -1.67 16.02 2.56
N LYS A 174 -2.74 15.58 1.90
CA LYS A 174 -4.10 15.56 2.46
C LYS A 174 -4.43 14.14 2.94
N ASP A 175 -3.64 13.65 3.89
CA ASP A 175 -3.90 12.35 4.49
C ASP A 175 -5.19 12.40 5.32
N GLY A 176 -5.98 11.34 5.21
CA GLY A 176 -7.27 11.25 5.86
C GLY A 176 -7.88 9.87 5.66
N MET A 177 -9.19 9.79 5.79
CA MET A 177 -9.91 8.55 5.59
C MET A 177 -11.34 8.76 5.13
N ASP A 178 -11.85 7.82 4.38
CA ASP A 178 -13.24 7.68 4.01
C ASP A 178 -13.89 6.65 4.95
N ILE A 179 -15.06 6.95 5.48
CA ILE A 179 -15.67 6.14 6.52
C ILE A 179 -17.16 6.01 6.33
N SER A 180 -17.68 4.79 6.56
CA SER A 180 -19.08 4.51 6.85
C SER A 180 -19.22 4.15 8.32
N LEU A 181 -19.98 4.91 9.10
CA LEU A 181 -20.21 4.67 10.52
C LEU A 181 -21.69 4.52 10.81
N CYS A 182 -22.05 3.42 11.48
CA CYS A 182 -23.41 3.12 11.92
C CYS A 182 -23.48 2.96 13.43
N VAL A 183 -24.52 3.54 14.04
CA VAL A 183 -24.85 3.41 15.45
C VAL A 183 -26.22 2.76 15.58
N PHE A 184 -26.27 1.60 16.22
CA PHE A 184 -27.49 0.86 16.51
C PHE A 184 -27.91 1.11 17.95
N ASP A 185 -29.11 1.59 18.14
CA ASP A 185 -29.74 1.68 19.49
C ASP A 185 -30.47 0.38 19.80
N LYS A 186 -30.07 -0.27 20.90
CA LYS A 186 -30.66 -1.55 21.29
C LYS A 186 -32.13 -1.38 21.78
N ASN A 187 -32.47 -0.21 22.33
CA ASN A 187 -33.78 0.03 22.93
C ASN A 187 -34.81 0.44 21.89
N ASP A 188 -34.41 1.30 20.95
CA ASP A 188 -35.32 1.92 20.00
C ASP A 188 -35.34 1.20 18.64
N SER A 189 -34.49 0.19 18.43
CA SER A 189 -34.28 -0.45 17.12
C SER A 189 -33.98 0.55 16.00
N LYS A 190 -33.32 1.66 16.33
CA LYS A 190 -32.95 2.72 15.41
C LYS A 190 -31.53 2.54 14.94
N LEU A 191 -31.30 2.86 13.67
CA LEU A 191 -29.99 2.96 13.03
C LEU A 191 -29.70 4.44 12.72
N GLU A 192 -28.63 4.97 13.28
CA GLU A 192 -28.03 6.24 12.83
C GLU A 192 -26.88 5.92 11.89
N PHE A 193 -26.76 6.67 10.81
CA PHE A 193 -25.66 6.59 9.86
C PHE A 193 -25.01 7.95 9.68
N SER A 194 -23.68 7.96 9.61
CA SER A 194 -22.88 9.08 9.12
C SER A 194 -21.76 8.53 8.26
N GLY A 195 -21.52 9.15 7.12
CA GLY A 195 -20.49 8.73 6.16
C GLY A 195 -19.66 9.91 5.68
N ALA A 196 -18.37 9.69 5.50
CA ALA A 196 -17.46 10.57 4.78
C ALA A 196 -17.05 9.84 3.50
N ASN A 197 -17.47 10.34 2.34
CA ASN A 197 -17.37 9.76 1.00
C ASN A 197 -18.02 8.37 0.86
N ASN A 198 -17.87 7.48 1.82
CA ASN A 198 -18.38 6.12 1.77
C ASN A 198 -19.88 6.06 2.12
N PRO A 199 -20.69 5.36 1.30
CA PRO A 199 -22.13 5.21 1.50
C PRO A 199 -22.48 4.06 2.45
N LEU A 200 -23.76 4.03 2.86
CA LEU A 200 -24.42 2.87 3.42
C LEU A 200 -25.36 2.25 2.39
N TRP A 201 -25.25 0.97 2.19
CA TRP A 201 -26.18 0.19 1.35
C TRP A 201 -27.12 -0.62 2.22
N ILE A 202 -28.41 -0.49 1.93
CA ILE A 202 -29.48 -1.21 2.61
C ILE A 202 -30.20 -2.09 1.61
N VAL A 203 -30.29 -3.38 1.94
CA VAL A 203 -31.06 -4.37 1.17
C VAL A 203 -32.26 -4.77 2.02
N ALA A 204 -33.47 -4.58 1.48
CA ALA A 204 -34.69 -4.99 2.18
C ALA A 204 -34.83 -6.51 2.17
N HIS A 205 -35.17 -7.11 3.32
CA HIS A 205 -35.37 -8.56 3.43
C HIS A 205 -36.50 -9.07 2.52
N GLU A 206 -37.56 -8.29 2.40
CA GLU A 206 -38.74 -8.63 1.57
C GLU A 206 -38.47 -8.55 0.06
N ASN A 207 -37.50 -7.73 -0.35
CA ASN A 207 -37.09 -7.58 -1.74
C ASN A 207 -35.56 -7.46 -1.87
N PRO A 208 -34.84 -8.59 -1.86
CA PRO A 208 -33.37 -8.59 -1.93
C PRO A 208 -32.78 -7.99 -3.22
N SER A 209 -33.59 -7.82 -4.26
CA SER A 209 -33.17 -7.19 -5.52
C SER A 209 -33.18 -5.66 -5.45
N THR A 210 -33.70 -5.07 -4.39
CA THR A 210 -33.74 -3.61 -4.24
C THR A 210 -32.65 -3.15 -3.29
N LEU A 211 -31.66 -2.45 -3.85
CA LEU A 211 -30.59 -1.80 -3.11
C LEU A 211 -30.94 -0.32 -2.88
N LYS A 212 -30.97 0.12 -1.64
CA LYS A 212 -31.07 1.53 -1.28
C LYS A 212 -29.71 2.02 -0.85
N GLU A 213 -29.20 3.03 -1.51
CA GLU A 213 -27.96 3.71 -1.14
C GLU A 213 -28.28 4.97 -0.32
N ILE A 214 -27.61 5.11 0.82
CA ILE A 214 -27.57 6.36 1.60
C ILE A 214 -26.15 6.91 1.45
N LYS A 215 -26.02 8.05 0.79
CA LYS A 215 -24.72 8.67 0.53
C LYS A 215 -24.16 9.29 1.81
N GLY A 216 -22.86 9.21 1.98
CA GLY A 216 -22.11 10.02 2.91
C GLY A 216 -21.90 11.44 2.38
N ASP A 217 -21.42 12.33 3.25
CA ASP A 217 -20.98 13.66 2.85
C ASP A 217 -19.78 13.55 1.90
N LYS A 218 -19.72 14.41 0.89
CA LYS A 218 -18.64 14.42 -0.11
C LYS A 218 -17.38 15.12 0.41
N GLN A 219 -16.92 14.67 1.54
CA GLN A 219 -15.69 15.14 2.18
C GLN A 219 -15.05 14.02 2.99
N PRO A 220 -13.72 13.89 3.00
CA PRO A 220 -13.02 12.90 3.81
C PRO A 220 -12.97 13.33 5.28
N ILE A 221 -12.61 12.42 6.14
CA ILE A 221 -12.13 12.70 7.50
C ILE A 221 -10.68 13.18 7.38
N GLY A 222 -10.48 14.49 7.41
CA GLY A 222 -9.21 15.18 7.17
C GLY A 222 -9.45 16.56 6.59
N ILE A 223 -8.37 17.25 6.18
CA ILE A 223 -8.47 18.56 5.57
C ILE A 223 -9.16 18.47 4.21
N TYR A 224 -10.14 19.31 3.99
CA TYR A 224 -10.88 19.40 2.75
C TYR A 224 -10.97 20.86 2.28
N THR A 225 -10.50 21.13 1.07
CA THR A 225 -10.46 22.49 0.48
C THR A 225 -11.59 22.76 -0.51
N GLY A 226 -12.54 21.81 -0.67
CA GLY A 226 -13.76 21.97 -1.46
C GLY A 226 -14.87 22.66 -0.67
N ASN A 227 -15.98 22.99 -1.35
CA ASN A 227 -17.19 23.46 -0.67
C ASN A 227 -17.79 22.27 0.09
N PRO A 228 -17.97 22.36 1.41
CA PRO A 228 -18.71 21.34 2.16
C PRO A 228 -20.15 21.31 1.64
N THR A 229 -20.65 20.10 1.40
CA THR A 229 -22.06 19.86 1.01
C THR A 229 -22.91 19.66 2.21
#